data_ff6a2cd3b2fea3972f44489c0c6a8636
#
_entry.id   ff6a2cd3b2fea3972f44489c0c6a8636
#
_cell.length_a   1.000
_cell.length_b   1.000
_cell.length_c   1.000
_cell.angle_alpha   90.00
_cell.angle_beta   90.00
_cell.angle_gamma   90.00
#
_symmetry.space_group_name_H-M   'P 1'
#
loop_
_entity.id
_entity.type
_entity.pdbx_description
1 polymer ?
#
loop_
_entity_poly.entity_id
_entity_poly.type
_entity_poly.pdbx_seq_one_letter_code
_entity_poly.pdbx_strand_id
1 'polypeptide(L)'
;MSEFELTVGTIKDLDLLVEHRLLMWKDIYPELKASIEESRQITRSWIESKILEGSLVPFIVKTIDELIAGSGCILVKEDQPRPGSDQIRFPYLLSMYTVPEYRRKGVASIIVTAAIRWSRQNNFDRISLHASKEGFPLYEKFGFVQTNEMRLKLDP
;
A
#
# COMPACT_ATOMS: atom_id res chain seq x y z
N MET A 1 3.17 8.28 -24.79
CA MET A 1 1.92 8.01 -24.07
C MET A 1 2.14 6.97 -23.00
N SER A 2 1.59 7.16 -21.83
CA SER A 2 1.68 6.14 -20.76
C SER A 2 0.80 4.95 -21.13
N GLU A 3 1.33 3.74 -20.95
CA GLU A 3 0.58 2.48 -21.11
C GLU A 3 -0.43 2.27 -19.95
N PHE A 4 -0.28 3.04 -18.89
CA PHE A 4 -1.05 2.90 -17.64
C PHE A 4 -1.63 4.24 -17.19
N GLU A 5 -2.79 4.15 -16.57
CA GLU A 5 -3.49 5.26 -15.91
C GLU A 5 -3.68 4.95 -14.42
N LEU A 6 -3.56 5.99 -13.58
CA LEU A 6 -3.79 5.85 -12.13
C LEU A 6 -5.05 6.61 -11.74
N THR A 7 -5.88 5.96 -10.94
CA THR A 7 -7.06 6.56 -10.31
C THR A 7 -7.02 6.38 -8.80
N VAL A 8 -7.63 7.30 -8.07
CA VAL A 8 -7.89 7.12 -6.63
C VAL A 8 -9.12 6.23 -6.48
N GLY A 9 -8.98 5.13 -5.75
CA GLY A 9 -10.06 4.19 -5.52
C GLY A 9 -11.08 4.70 -4.49
N THR A 10 -12.22 4.03 -4.46
CA THR A 10 -13.34 4.32 -3.56
C THR A 10 -13.85 3.03 -2.92
N ILE A 11 -14.90 3.13 -2.14
CA ILE A 11 -15.57 1.95 -1.55
C ILE A 11 -16.05 0.94 -2.62
N LYS A 12 -16.27 1.38 -3.84
CA LYS A 12 -16.64 0.50 -4.96
C LYS A 12 -15.52 -0.47 -5.36
N ASP A 13 -14.28 -0.15 -5.00
CA ASP A 13 -13.09 -0.96 -5.28
C ASP A 13 -12.74 -1.92 -4.14
N LEU A 14 -13.60 -2.03 -3.12
CA LEU A 14 -13.34 -2.82 -1.92
C LEU A 14 -12.95 -4.27 -2.23
N ASP A 15 -13.69 -4.95 -3.10
CA ASP A 15 -13.41 -6.34 -3.45
C ASP A 15 -12.05 -6.52 -4.11
N LEU A 16 -11.69 -5.59 -5.00
CA LEU A 16 -10.38 -5.56 -5.65
C LEU A 16 -9.26 -5.38 -4.61
N LEU A 17 -9.41 -4.45 -3.69
CA LEU A 17 -8.41 -4.14 -2.67
C LEU A 17 -8.21 -5.31 -1.71
N VAL A 18 -9.28 -5.98 -1.32
CA VAL A 18 -9.22 -7.20 -0.50
C VAL A 18 -8.46 -8.29 -1.24
N GLU A 19 -8.82 -8.55 -2.50
CA GLU A 19 -8.16 -9.59 -3.31
C GLU A 19 -6.67 -9.32 -3.49
N HIS A 20 -6.30 -8.10 -3.87
CA HIS A 20 -4.89 -7.72 -4.04
C HIS A 20 -4.08 -7.85 -2.75
N ARG A 21 -4.66 -7.50 -1.60
CA ARG A 21 -3.97 -7.68 -0.32
C ARG A 21 -3.73 -9.15 0.00
N LEU A 22 -4.71 -10.02 -0.24
CA LEU A 22 -4.54 -11.45 -0.01
C LEU A 22 -3.53 -12.05 -0.99
N LEU A 23 -3.59 -11.67 -2.26
CA LEU A 23 -2.62 -12.12 -3.27
C LEU A 23 -1.20 -11.67 -2.93
N MET A 24 -1.02 -10.44 -2.48
CA MET A 24 0.27 -9.94 -2.01
C MET A 24 0.84 -10.82 -0.89
N TRP A 25 0.02 -11.14 0.12
CA TRP A 25 0.46 -11.99 1.23
C TRP A 25 0.75 -13.43 0.78
N LYS A 26 -0.04 -13.98 -0.15
CA LYS A 26 0.20 -15.31 -0.72
C LYS A 26 1.50 -15.38 -1.52
N ASP A 27 1.89 -14.29 -2.16
CA ASP A 27 3.19 -14.20 -2.85
C ASP A 27 4.36 -14.15 -1.85
N ILE A 28 4.20 -13.40 -0.75
CA ILE A 28 5.24 -13.25 0.29
C ILE A 28 5.37 -14.53 1.14
N TYR A 29 4.23 -15.16 1.47
CA TYR A 29 4.14 -16.34 2.35
C TYR A 29 3.32 -17.44 1.67
N PRO A 30 3.85 -18.10 0.63
CA PRO A 30 3.12 -19.12 -0.11
C PRO A 30 2.73 -20.34 0.74
N GLU A 31 3.44 -20.59 1.84
CA GLU A 31 3.14 -21.64 2.81
C GLU A 31 1.93 -21.34 3.69
N LEU A 32 1.49 -20.08 3.76
CA LEU A 32 0.37 -19.64 4.62
C LEU A 32 -0.93 -19.38 3.85
N LYS A 33 -1.09 -19.92 2.65
CA LYS A 33 -2.25 -19.64 1.78
C LYS A 33 -3.60 -19.85 2.46
N ALA A 34 -3.75 -20.92 3.24
CA ALA A 34 -4.99 -21.23 3.96
C ALA A 34 -5.30 -20.17 5.02
N SER A 35 -4.33 -19.84 5.88
CA SER A 35 -4.48 -18.82 6.92
C SER A 35 -4.74 -17.44 6.33
N ILE A 36 -4.12 -17.12 5.20
CA ILE A 36 -4.34 -15.86 4.48
C ILE A 36 -5.79 -15.81 3.99
N GLU A 37 -6.30 -16.90 3.40
CA GLU A 37 -7.68 -16.96 2.93
C GLU A 37 -8.70 -16.85 4.09
N GLU A 38 -8.42 -17.46 5.22
CA GLU A 38 -9.23 -17.34 6.44
C GLU A 38 -9.33 -15.89 6.95
N SER A 39 -8.31 -15.06 6.67
CA SER A 39 -8.30 -13.65 7.05
C SER A 39 -9.15 -12.74 6.15
N ARG A 40 -9.77 -13.27 5.09
CA ARG A 40 -10.51 -12.49 4.09
C ARG A 40 -11.58 -11.59 4.71
N GLN A 41 -12.40 -12.13 5.58
CA GLN A 41 -13.51 -11.38 6.16
C GLN A 41 -13.03 -10.25 7.09
N ILE A 42 -12.05 -10.51 7.94
CA ILE A 42 -11.50 -9.47 8.81
C ILE A 42 -10.75 -8.40 8.01
N THR A 43 -10.05 -8.80 6.95
CA THR A 43 -9.39 -7.89 6.01
C THR A 43 -10.40 -6.99 5.31
N ARG A 44 -11.50 -7.56 4.83
CA ARG A 44 -12.58 -6.83 4.18
C ARG A 44 -13.19 -5.78 5.12
N SER A 45 -13.58 -6.20 6.32
CA SER A 45 -14.19 -5.31 7.31
C SER A 45 -13.25 -4.16 7.69
N TRP A 46 -11.96 -4.45 7.80
CA TRP A 46 -10.96 -3.44 8.13
C TRP A 46 -10.79 -2.42 6.99
N ILE A 47 -10.63 -2.89 5.74
CA ILE A 47 -10.46 -1.99 4.57
C ILE A 47 -11.70 -1.12 4.40
N GLU A 48 -12.90 -1.72 4.48
CA GLU A 48 -14.17 -1.00 4.37
C GLU A 48 -14.25 0.12 5.41
N SER A 49 -14.01 -0.18 6.67
CA SER A 49 -14.00 0.80 7.76
C SER A 49 -13.02 1.93 7.49
N LYS A 50 -11.79 1.61 7.07
CA LYS A 50 -10.74 2.61 6.84
C LYS A 50 -11.01 3.51 5.62
N ILE A 51 -11.64 2.99 4.58
CA ILE A 51 -12.09 3.81 3.45
C ILE A 51 -13.22 4.75 3.90
N LEU A 52 -14.20 4.24 4.62
CA LEU A 52 -15.35 5.03 5.09
C LEU A 52 -14.94 6.11 6.09
N GLU A 53 -13.95 5.86 6.94
CA GLU A 53 -13.35 6.88 7.82
C GLU A 53 -12.56 7.95 7.06
N GLY A 54 -12.15 7.68 5.82
CA GLY A 54 -11.25 8.53 5.05
C GLY A 54 -9.77 8.40 5.43
N SER A 55 -9.38 7.40 6.23
CA SER A 55 -7.99 7.18 6.63
C SER A 55 -7.21 6.27 5.68
N LEU A 56 -7.88 5.52 4.80
CA LEU A 56 -7.27 4.70 3.76
C LEU A 56 -7.56 5.31 2.38
N VAL A 57 -6.49 5.62 1.65
CA VAL A 57 -6.56 6.20 0.30
C VAL A 57 -6.00 5.18 -0.70
N PRO A 58 -6.87 4.52 -1.48
CA PRO A 58 -6.42 3.55 -2.48
C PRO A 58 -5.93 4.24 -3.75
N PHE A 59 -4.88 3.66 -4.36
CA PHE A 59 -4.43 4.00 -5.72
C PHE A 59 -4.56 2.76 -6.58
N ILE A 60 -5.21 2.89 -7.74
CA ILE A 60 -5.45 1.79 -8.67
C ILE A 60 -4.84 2.16 -10.02
N VAL A 61 -4.04 1.26 -10.55
CA VAL A 61 -3.43 1.41 -11.86
C VAL A 61 -4.11 0.46 -12.84
N LYS A 62 -4.53 1.01 -13.96
CA LYS A 62 -5.16 0.28 -15.06
C LYS A 62 -4.37 0.48 -16.34
N THR A 63 -4.54 -0.45 -17.26
CA THR A 63 -4.12 -0.28 -18.65
C THR A 63 -5.08 0.67 -19.37
N ILE A 64 -4.71 1.10 -20.58
CA ILE A 64 -5.61 1.90 -21.46
C ILE A 64 -6.93 1.16 -21.74
N ASP A 65 -6.89 -0.17 -21.79
CA ASP A 65 -8.08 -1.02 -22.01
C ASP A 65 -8.85 -1.31 -20.69
N GLU A 66 -8.64 -0.53 -19.66
CA GLU A 66 -9.32 -0.64 -18.36
C GLU A 66 -9.03 -1.93 -17.57
N LEU A 67 -8.01 -2.70 -17.93
CA LEU A 67 -7.59 -3.88 -17.17
C LEU A 67 -6.78 -3.47 -15.94
N ILE A 68 -7.06 -4.08 -14.81
CA ILE A 68 -6.36 -3.79 -13.56
C ILE A 68 -4.90 -4.27 -13.65
N ALA A 69 -3.96 -3.36 -13.48
CA ALA A 69 -2.52 -3.66 -13.50
C ALA A 69 -1.92 -3.75 -12.09
N GLY A 70 -2.47 -3.02 -11.12
CA GLY A 70 -1.99 -3.05 -9.75
C GLY A 70 -2.72 -2.09 -8.83
N SER A 71 -2.40 -2.16 -7.55
CA SER A 71 -2.93 -1.23 -6.55
C SER A 71 -1.97 -1.08 -5.36
N GLY A 72 -2.19 -0.03 -4.60
CA GLY A 72 -1.53 0.24 -3.34
C GLY A 72 -2.35 1.25 -2.55
N CYS A 73 -2.09 1.37 -1.27
CA CYS A 73 -2.87 2.27 -0.41
C CYS A 73 -1.97 3.10 0.47
N ILE A 74 -2.40 4.33 0.77
CA ILE A 74 -1.92 5.07 1.92
C ILE A 74 -2.91 4.87 3.07
N LEU A 75 -2.39 4.50 4.23
CA LEU A 75 -3.09 4.58 5.51
C LEU A 75 -2.54 5.76 6.29
N VAL A 76 -3.38 6.71 6.65
CA VAL A 76 -2.98 7.79 7.56
C VAL A 76 -3.08 7.26 8.99
N LYS A 77 -1.93 7.03 9.59
CA LYS A 77 -1.81 6.48 10.95
C LYS A 77 -1.56 7.60 11.96
N GLU A 78 -2.11 7.45 13.13
CA GLU A 78 -1.78 8.29 14.28
C GLU A 78 -0.54 7.76 15.00
N ASP A 79 0.34 8.66 15.39
CA ASP A 79 1.54 8.38 16.17
C ASP A 79 1.87 9.61 17.03
N GLN A 80 2.71 9.43 18.02
CA GLN A 80 3.14 10.53 18.88
C GLN A 80 4.01 11.54 18.09
N PRO A 81 3.96 12.83 18.45
CA PRO A 81 4.80 13.82 17.78
C PRO A 81 6.28 13.56 18.00
N ARG A 82 7.09 13.94 17.04
CA ARG A 82 8.55 13.79 17.07
C ARG A 82 9.24 15.13 17.16
N PRO A 83 10.48 15.19 17.69
CA PRO A 83 11.25 16.44 17.72
C PRO A 83 11.33 17.07 16.32
N GLY A 84 11.03 18.36 16.25
CA GLY A 84 11.04 19.12 14.99
C GLY A 84 9.76 19.05 14.16
N SER A 85 8.74 18.31 14.61
CA SER A 85 7.43 18.25 13.97
C SER A 85 6.33 18.17 15.04
N ASP A 86 5.24 18.86 14.81
CA ASP A 86 4.02 18.78 15.62
C ASP A 86 2.96 17.84 15.01
N GLN A 87 3.31 17.16 13.92
CA GLN A 87 2.42 16.19 13.27
C GLN A 87 2.24 14.95 14.14
N ILE A 88 1.00 14.52 14.28
CA ILE A 88 0.60 13.31 15.00
C ILE A 88 -0.04 12.27 14.06
N ARG A 89 -0.15 12.58 12.77
CA ARG A 89 -0.70 11.70 11.74
C ARG A 89 0.29 11.61 10.59
N PHE A 90 0.50 10.40 10.10
CA PHE A 90 1.53 10.13 9.08
C PHE A 90 1.01 9.15 8.04
N PRO A 91 1.26 9.40 6.75
CA PRO A 91 0.96 8.45 5.69
C PRO A 91 1.87 7.23 5.76
N TYR A 92 1.27 6.08 5.62
CA TYR A 92 1.92 4.79 5.59
C TYR A 92 1.52 4.05 4.32
N LEU A 93 2.47 3.78 3.43
CA LEU A 93 2.22 3.07 2.18
C LEU A 93 2.17 1.56 2.46
N LEU A 94 1.08 0.91 2.04
CA LEU A 94 0.85 -0.51 2.27
C LEU A 94 0.04 -1.16 1.14
N SER A 95 -0.06 -2.48 1.19
CA SER A 95 -0.84 -3.28 0.25
C SER A 95 -0.42 -3.08 -1.21
N MET A 96 0.87 -2.92 -1.46
CA MET A 96 1.41 -2.80 -2.81
C MET A 96 1.34 -4.13 -3.54
N TYR A 97 0.60 -4.17 -4.64
CA TYR A 97 0.47 -5.35 -5.47
C TYR A 97 0.45 -4.99 -6.96
N THR A 98 1.24 -5.70 -7.74
CA THR A 98 1.20 -5.63 -9.21
C THR A 98 0.78 -6.99 -9.75
N VAL A 99 -0.23 -6.99 -10.59
CA VAL A 99 -0.70 -8.19 -11.30
C VAL A 99 0.48 -8.79 -12.09
N PRO A 100 0.71 -10.12 -12.05
CA PRO A 100 1.92 -10.74 -12.59
C PRO A 100 2.28 -10.32 -14.02
N GLU A 101 1.29 -10.22 -14.91
CA GLU A 101 1.48 -9.84 -16.32
C GLU A 101 2.04 -8.44 -16.51
N TYR A 102 1.89 -7.56 -15.50
CA TYR A 102 2.31 -6.16 -15.56
C TYR A 102 3.53 -5.87 -14.69
N ARG A 103 4.15 -6.89 -14.09
CA ARG A 103 5.38 -6.72 -13.30
C ARG A 103 6.54 -6.28 -14.19
N ARG A 104 7.45 -5.51 -13.59
CA ARG A 104 8.63 -4.95 -14.27
C ARG A 104 8.30 -3.95 -15.39
N LYS A 105 7.08 -3.42 -15.43
CA LYS A 105 6.60 -2.40 -16.38
C LYS A 105 6.33 -1.03 -15.74
N GLY A 106 6.80 -0.82 -14.51
CA GLY A 106 6.71 0.48 -13.83
C GLY A 106 5.42 0.73 -13.03
N VAL A 107 4.51 -0.25 -12.92
CA VAL A 107 3.25 -0.08 -12.19
C VAL A 107 3.47 0.34 -10.74
N ALA A 108 4.36 -0.34 -10.01
CA ALA A 108 4.68 0.00 -8.63
C ALA A 108 5.26 1.43 -8.51
N SER A 109 6.10 1.85 -9.47
CA SER A 109 6.66 3.20 -9.51
C SER A 109 5.58 4.27 -9.68
N ILE A 110 4.56 4.00 -10.47
CA ILE A 110 3.40 4.90 -10.66
C ILE A 110 2.68 5.09 -9.32
N ILE A 111 2.44 4.01 -8.59
CA ILE A 111 1.76 4.05 -7.28
C ILE A 111 2.61 4.81 -6.25
N VAL A 112 3.90 4.51 -6.14
CA VAL A 112 4.80 5.20 -5.20
C VAL A 112 4.86 6.71 -5.51
N THR A 113 4.97 7.08 -6.79
CA THR A 113 4.94 8.48 -7.22
C THR A 113 3.65 9.18 -6.79
N ALA A 114 2.50 8.53 -6.98
CA ALA A 114 1.21 9.07 -6.59
C ALA A 114 1.09 9.22 -5.06
N ALA A 115 1.57 8.23 -4.31
CA ALA A 115 1.57 8.25 -2.86
C ALA A 115 2.43 9.40 -2.30
N ILE A 116 3.61 9.60 -2.85
CA ILE A 116 4.51 10.71 -2.47
C ILE A 116 3.85 12.07 -2.80
N ARG A 117 3.29 12.19 -4.00
CA ARG A 117 2.60 13.41 -4.43
C ARG A 117 1.42 13.72 -3.50
N TRP A 118 0.57 12.73 -3.23
CA TRP A 118 -0.56 12.86 -2.33
C TRP A 118 -0.13 13.31 -0.92
N SER A 119 0.93 12.70 -0.39
CA SER A 119 1.45 13.04 0.95
C SER A 119 1.94 14.51 1.00
N ARG A 120 2.65 14.96 -0.03
CA ARG A 120 3.09 16.37 -0.14
C ARG A 120 1.91 17.34 -0.25
N GLN A 121 0.91 17.02 -1.07
CA GLN A 121 -0.28 17.86 -1.26
C GLN A 121 -1.13 17.97 0.02
N ASN A 122 -1.03 16.99 0.91
CA ASN A 122 -1.71 16.99 2.21
C ASN A 122 -0.80 17.48 3.35
N ASN A 123 0.34 18.11 3.01
CA ASN A 123 1.28 18.75 3.93
C ASN A 123 1.90 17.80 4.97
N PHE A 124 2.05 16.53 4.64
CA PHE A 124 2.81 15.60 5.46
C PHE A 124 4.32 15.76 5.24
N ASP A 125 5.08 15.66 6.32
CA ASP A 125 6.54 15.82 6.30
C ASP A 125 7.30 14.51 6.03
N ARG A 126 6.62 13.37 6.06
CA ARG A 126 7.20 12.06 5.76
C ARG A 126 6.14 11.08 5.30
N ILE A 127 6.62 9.99 4.68
CA ILE A 127 5.85 8.79 4.37
C ILE A 127 6.68 7.58 4.76
N SER A 128 6.07 6.59 5.38
CA SER A 128 6.73 5.37 5.84
C SER A 128 6.12 4.13 5.16
N LEU A 129 6.86 3.03 5.16
CA LEU A 129 6.40 1.74 4.67
C LEU A 129 7.22 0.61 5.30
N HIS A 130 6.70 -0.62 5.22
CA HIS A 130 7.50 -1.83 5.41
C HIS A 130 7.81 -2.44 4.04
N ALA A 131 9.08 -2.50 3.68
CA ALA A 131 9.51 -3.05 2.40
C ALA A 131 9.63 -4.57 2.47
N SER A 132 9.05 -5.28 1.48
CA SER A 132 9.44 -6.65 1.23
C SER A 132 10.85 -6.69 0.66
N LYS A 133 11.50 -7.85 0.72
CA LYS A 133 12.84 -8.03 0.16
C LYS A 133 12.91 -7.66 -1.33
N GLU A 134 11.89 -8.04 -2.09
CA GLU A 134 11.81 -7.72 -3.52
C GLU A 134 11.49 -6.25 -3.79
N GLY A 135 10.69 -5.61 -2.93
CA GLY A 135 10.32 -4.20 -3.09
C GLY A 135 11.39 -3.21 -2.64
N PHE A 136 12.31 -3.63 -1.78
CA PHE A 136 13.32 -2.76 -1.19
C PHE A 136 14.12 -1.92 -2.20
N PRO A 137 14.65 -2.48 -3.31
CA PRO A 137 15.40 -1.69 -4.29
C PRO A 137 14.57 -0.60 -4.95
N LEU A 138 13.29 -0.83 -5.17
CA LEU A 138 12.37 0.17 -5.71
C LEU A 138 12.26 1.38 -4.77
N TYR A 139 12.02 1.12 -3.49
CA TYR A 139 11.84 2.19 -2.50
C TYR A 139 13.12 2.99 -2.28
N GLU A 140 14.28 2.35 -2.27
CA GLU A 140 15.57 3.04 -2.22
C GLU A 140 15.74 4.05 -3.37
N LYS A 141 15.33 3.69 -4.60
CA LYS A 141 15.38 4.60 -5.76
C LYS A 141 14.52 5.85 -5.57
N PHE A 142 13.45 5.76 -4.80
CA PHE A 142 12.60 6.90 -4.45
C PHE A 142 13.13 7.73 -3.28
N GLY A 143 14.22 7.33 -2.66
CA GLY A 143 14.82 8.02 -1.52
C GLY A 143 14.34 7.54 -0.15
N PHE A 144 13.60 6.44 -0.09
CA PHE A 144 13.30 5.81 1.20
C PHE A 144 14.57 5.24 1.83
N VAL A 145 14.72 5.49 3.11
CA VAL A 145 15.85 5.00 3.89
C VAL A 145 15.36 4.04 4.98
N GLN A 146 16.17 3.03 5.24
CA GLN A 146 15.84 2.07 6.28
C GLN A 146 15.94 2.74 7.66
N THR A 147 14.95 2.49 8.50
CA THR A 147 14.93 2.92 9.90
C THR A 147 15.18 1.73 10.83
N ASN A 148 14.92 1.90 12.10
CA ASN A 148 15.37 0.98 13.15
C ASN A 148 14.22 0.29 13.90
N GLU A 149 13.08 0.03 13.25
CA GLU A 149 12.01 -0.75 13.87
C GLU A 149 12.52 -2.15 14.20
N MET A 150 12.26 -2.60 15.42
CA MET A 150 12.55 -3.95 15.89
C MET A 150 11.25 -4.66 16.25
N ARG A 151 11.17 -5.96 16.01
CA ARG A 151 9.97 -6.76 16.27
C ARG A 151 10.33 -8.01 17.08
N LEU A 152 9.59 -8.22 18.16
CA LEU A 152 9.59 -9.47 18.90
C LEU A 152 8.23 -10.14 18.69
N LYS A 153 8.26 -11.37 18.17
CA LYS A 153 7.05 -12.19 18.12
C LYS A 153 6.82 -12.77 19.51
N LEU A 154 5.63 -12.50 20.05
CA LEU A 154 5.21 -13.05 21.34
C LEU A 154 4.47 -14.36 21.11
N ASP A 155 4.83 -15.38 21.89
CA ASP A 155 4.08 -16.63 21.90
C ASP A 155 2.75 -16.42 22.63
N PRO A 156 1.65 -17.02 22.14
CA PRO A 156 0.34 -16.90 22.78
C PRO A 156 0.31 -17.57 24.15
#